data_7ec25f5e97f2166da940ed363d857893
#
_entry.id   7ec25f5e97f2166da940ed363d857893
#
_cell.length_a   1.000
_cell.length_b   1.000
_cell.length_c   1.000
_cell.angle_alpha   90.00
_cell.angle_beta   90.00
_cell.angle_gamma   90.00
#
_symmetry.space_group_name_H-M   'P 1'
#
loop_
_entity.id
_entity.type
_entity.pdbx_description
1 polymer ?
#
loop_
_entity_poly.entity_id
_entity_poly.type
_entity_poly.pdbx_seq_one_letter_code
_entity_poly.pdbx_strand_id
1 'polypeptide(L)'
;LHMMLNVVFGGKGVGLMNMILYAILAVFICGLMIGRTPEYLGKKIEGREMKLTALCIIVHPLLILSFSALAVGTAAGREAITNPGFHGLTQVLYEFASSAANNGSGFEGLADNTLFWNITTGLAMFFGRYISIVLQLAIAGSLMKKRFVPDSAGTLHTDTAVFPVVLVCIVYIFAALTFFPVLALGPIAEHLTLWS
;
A
#
# COMPACT_ATOMS: atom_id res chain seq x y z
N LEU A 1 4.85 12.17 -3.35
CA LEU A 1 3.48 12.19 -2.78
C LEU A 1 2.53 11.28 -3.54
N HIS A 2 2.48 11.36 -4.88
CA HIS A 2 1.62 10.53 -5.72
C HIS A 2 1.94 9.02 -5.52
N MET A 3 3.21 8.66 -5.55
CA MET A 3 3.66 7.28 -5.34
C MET A 3 3.26 6.74 -3.97
N MET A 4 3.45 7.53 -2.90
CA MET A 4 3.06 7.14 -1.54
C MET A 4 1.56 6.93 -1.41
N LEU A 5 0.74 7.84 -1.94
CA LEU A 5 -0.71 7.73 -1.87
C LEU A 5 -1.27 6.65 -2.81
N ASN A 6 -0.63 6.41 -3.94
CA ASN A 6 -1.04 5.39 -4.89
C ASN A 6 -1.01 3.98 -4.30
N VAL A 7 -0.02 3.69 -3.48
CA VAL A 7 0.09 2.39 -2.81
C VAL A 7 -0.92 2.23 -1.68
N VAL A 8 -1.26 3.31 -1.00
CA VAL A 8 -2.25 3.27 0.08
C VAL A 8 -3.65 3.10 -0.49
N PHE A 9 -4.03 3.94 -1.44
CA PHE A 9 -5.39 3.93 -1.98
C PHE A 9 -5.55 3.05 -3.23
N GLY A 10 -4.49 2.86 -4.01
CA GLY A 10 -4.55 2.13 -5.27
C GLY A 10 -5.28 2.89 -6.39
N GLY A 11 -5.60 2.17 -7.46
CA GLY A 11 -6.32 2.69 -8.62
C GLY A 11 -7.85 2.66 -8.45
N LYS A 12 -8.57 2.85 -9.55
CA LYS A 12 -10.04 2.84 -9.59
C LYS A 12 -10.62 1.54 -9.04
N GLY A 13 -11.54 1.63 -8.11
CA GLY A 13 -12.23 0.51 -7.46
C GLY A 13 -11.43 -0.11 -6.30
N VAL A 14 -10.12 -0.15 -6.36
CA VAL A 14 -9.27 -0.67 -5.28
C VAL A 14 -9.14 0.36 -4.14
N GLY A 15 -9.20 1.65 -4.45
CA GLY A 15 -9.03 2.72 -3.48
C GLY A 15 -10.02 2.69 -2.33
N LEU A 16 -11.30 2.52 -2.61
CA LEU A 16 -12.33 2.38 -1.57
C LEU A 16 -12.09 1.15 -0.69
N MET A 17 -11.74 0.03 -1.32
CA MET A 17 -11.48 -1.23 -0.62
C MET A 17 -10.27 -1.09 0.31
N ASN A 18 -9.19 -0.46 -0.14
CA ASN A 18 -8.02 -0.19 0.69
C ASN A 18 -8.34 0.80 1.83
N MET A 19 -9.17 1.81 1.58
CA MET A 19 -9.61 2.73 2.62
C MET A 19 -10.36 2.02 3.74
N ILE A 20 -11.19 1.02 3.42
CA ILE A 20 -11.87 0.17 4.41
C ILE A 20 -10.85 -0.61 5.26
N LEU A 21 -9.79 -1.15 4.65
CA LEU A 21 -8.71 -1.83 5.39
C LEU A 21 -8.01 -0.89 6.38
N TYR A 22 -7.72 0.35 5.97
CA TYR A 22 -7.15 1.34 6.88
C TYR A 22 -8.13 1.78 7.96
N ALA A 23 -9.43 1.81 7.68
CA ALA A 23 -10.44 2.05 8.70
C ALA A 23 -10.48 0.91 9.74
N ILE A 24 -10.42 -0.34 9.31
CA ILE A 24 -10.33 -1.51 10.21
C ILE A 24 -9.05 -1.44 11.05
N LEU A 25 -7.92 -1.10 10.43
CA LEU A 25 -6.64 -0.93 11.12
C LEU A 25 -6.70 0.21 12.15
N ALA A 26 -7.29 1.36 11.78
CA ALA A 26 -7.46 2.51 12.67
C ALA A 26 -8.29 2.15 13.90
N VAL A 27 -9.44 1.51 13.70
CA VAL A 27 -10.29 1.04 14.81
C VAL A 27 -9.55 0.05 15.71
N PHE A 28 -8.76 -0.85 15.12
CA PHE A 28 -8.00 -1.83 15.87
C PHE A 28 -6.90 -1.17 16.72
N ILE A 29 -6.10 -0.28 16.15
CA ILE A 29 -5.03 0.44 16.85
C ILE A 29 -5.62 1.30 17.97
N CYS A 30 -6.65 2.09 17.68
CA CYS A 30 -7.31 2.93 18.67
C CYS A 30 -7.93 2.10 19.79
N GLY A 31 -8.57 0.97 19.45
CA GLY A 31 -9.15 0.06 20.42
C GLY A 31 -8.10 -0.49 21.39
N LEU A 32 -6.95 -0.94 20.86
CA LEU A 32 -5.84 -1.43 21.68
C LEU A 32 -5.24 -0.34 22.58
N MET A 33 -5.06 0.87 22.06
CA MET A 33 -4.49 1.99 22.84
C MET A 33 -5.38 2.38 24.02
N ILE A 34 -6.70 2.27 23.88
CA ILE A 34 -7.67 2.60 24.93
C ILE A 34 -7.97 1.39 25.84
N GLY A 35 -7.43 0.21 25.50
CA GLY A 35 -7.70 -1.04 26.24
C GLY A 35 -9.11 -1.58 26.01
N ARG A 36 -9.72 -1.31 24.86
CA ARG A 36 -11.08 -1.71 24.51
C ARG A 36 -11.10 -2.70 23.35
N THR A 37 -12.19 -3.46 23.24
CA THR A 37 -12.39 -4.39 22.13
C THR A 37 -12.63 -3.61 20.84
N PRO A 38 -11.81 -3.77 19.81
CA PRO A 38 -12.01 -3.07 18.53
C PRO A 38 -13.24 -3.63 17.81
N GLU A 39 -14.15 -2.74 17.44
CA GLU A 39 -15.39 -3.04 16.73
C GLU A 39 -15.55 -2.15 15.51
N TYR A 40 -15.91 -2.74 14.37
CA TYR A 40 -16.16 -2.02 13.13
C TYR A 40 -17.52 -2.42 12.57
N LEU A 41 -18.41 -1.44 12.37
CA LEU A 41 -19.79 -1.63 11.93
C LEU A 41 -20.56 -2.67 12.79
N GLY A 42 -20.41 -2.60 14.10
CA GLY A 42 -21.05 -3.51 15.04
C GLY A 42 -20.50 -4.94 15.00
N LYS A 43 -19.33 -5.16 14.41
CA LYS A 43 -18.66 -6.46 14.36
C LYS A 43 -17.30 -6.38 15.05
N LYS A 44 -17.05 -7.33 15.93
CA LYS A 44 -15.77 -7.44 16.65
C LYS A 44 -14.64 -7.80 15.69
N ILE A 45 -13.56 -7.00 15.70
CA ILE A 45 -12.34 -7.28 14.95
C ILE A 45 -11.42 -8.13 15.82
N GLU A 46 -11.05 -9.30 15.32
CA GLU A 46 -10.22 -10.25 16.02
C GLU A 46 -8.91 -10.53 15.24
N GLY A 47 -8.04 -11.36 15.82
CA GLY A 47 -6.72 -11.64 15.24
C GLY A 47 -6.75 -12.22 13.82
N ARG A 48 -7.84 -12.88 13.41
CA ARG A 48 -7.99 -13.41 12.05
C ARG A 48 -8.15 -12.28 11.03
N GLU A 49 -9.08 -11.36 11.28
CA GLU A 49 -9.30 -10.19 10.40
C GLU A 49 -8.05 -9.33 10.35
N MET A 50 -7.38 -9.12 11.48
CA MET A 50 -6.16 -8.33 11.52
C MET A 50 -5.00 -8.96 10.77
N LYS A 51 -4.84 -10.29 10.83
CA LYS A 51 -3.82 -10.99 10.02
C LYS A 51 -4.07 -10.82 8.53
N LEU A 52 -5.32 -10.95 8.08
CA LEU A 52 -5.69 -10.76 6.68
C LEU A 52 -5.52 -9.29 6.25
N THR A 53 -5.88 -8.33 7.11
CA THR A 53 -5.69 -6.89 6.86
C THR A 53 -4.21 -6.55 6.75
N ALA A 54 -3.38 -7.01 7.66
CA ALA A 54 -1.94 -6.80 7.64
C ALA A 54 -1.30 -7.40 6.37
N LEU A 55 -1.69 -8.64 6.01
CA LEU A 55 -1.21 -9.28 4.80
C LEU A 55 -1.61 -8.48 3.55
N CYS A 56 -2.86 -7.99 3.49
CA CYS A 56 -3.34 -7.19 2.36
C CYS A 56 -2.56 -5.87 2.22
N ILE A 57 -2.25 -5.21 3.34
CA ILE A 57 -1.46 -3.97 3.33
C ILE A 57 -0.02 -4.22 2.87
N ILE A 58 0.57 -5.37 3.19
CA ILE A 58 1.95 -5.72 2.85
C ILE A 58 2.10 -6.15 1.38
N VAL A 59 1.07 -6.68 0.74
CA VAL A 59 1.16 -7.23 -0.64
C VAL A 59 1.68 -6.19 -1.63
N HIS A 60 1.13 -4.98 -1.65
CA HIS A 60 1.56 -3.95 -2.60
C HIS A 60 3.03 -3.53 -2.41
N PRO A 61 3.47 -3.14 -1.20
CA PRO A 61 4.88 -2.85 -0.95
C PRO A 61 5.82 -3.99 -1.32
N LEU A 62 5.44 -5.22 -1.00
CA LEU A 62 6.23 -6.40 -1.32
C LEU A 62 6.43 -6.56 -2.83
N LEU A 63 5.35 -6.46 -3.61
CA LEU A 63 5.42 -6.55 -5.07
C LEU A 63 6.28 -5.43 -5.66
N ILE A 64 6.04 -4.19 -5.23
CA ILE A 64 6.74 -3.02 -5.74
C ILE A 64 8.24 -3.12 -5.49
N LEU A 65 8.63 -3.38 -4.25
CA LEU A 65 10.05 -3.44 -3.87
C LEU A 65 10.77 -4.64 -4.51
N SER A 66 10.09 -5.81 -4.58
CA SER A 66 10.67 -7.01 -5.19
C SER A 66 10.90 -6.84 -6.69
N PHE A 67 9.91 -6.35 -7.42
CA PHE A 67 10.05 -6.12 -8.86
C PHE A 67 11.00 -4.96 -9.16
N SER A 68 11.01 -3.91 -8.34
CA SER A 68 12.00 -2.83 -8.48
C SER A 68 13.42 -3.32 -8.27
N ALA A 69 13.66 -4.14 -7.25
CA ALA A 69 14.96 -4.76 -7.02
C ALA A 69 15.38 -5.66 -8.18
N LEU A 70 14.44 -6.44 -8.73
CA LEU A 70 14.69 -7.28 -9.90
C LEU A 70 15.06 -6.44 -11.14
N ALA A 71 14.34 -5.36 -11.39
CA ALA A 71 14.60 -4.48 -12.53
C ALA A 71 15.97 -3.78 -12.42
N VAL A 72 16.31 -3.25 -11.26
CA VAL A 72 17.63 -2.63 -11.03
C VAL A 72 18.75 -3.66 -11.04
N GLY A 73 18.50 -4.90 -10.58
CA GLY A 73 19.48 -5.98 -10.53
C GLY A 73 19.78 -6.62 -11.89
N THR A 74 18.90 -6.51 -12.89
CA THR A 74 19.04 -7.15 -14.20
C THR A 74 19.46 -6.17 -15.28
N ALA A 75 20.23 -6.63 -16.28
CA ALA A 75 20.58 -5.80 -17.43
C ALA A 75 19.33 -5.36 -18.20
N ALA A 76 18.44 -6.30 -18.49
CA ALA A 76 17.19 -6.05 -19.22
C ALA A 76 16.28 -5.00 -18.54
N GLY A 77 16.29 -4.93 -17.21
CA GLY A 77 15.54 -3.90 -16.48
C GLY A 77 16.23 -2.53 -16.57
N ARG A 78 17.55 -2.49 -16.47
CA ARG A 78 18.33 -1.25 -16.48
C ARG A 78 18.39 -0.56 -17.85
N GLU A 79 18.35 -1.32 -18.94
CA GLU A 79 18.39 -0.76 -20.30
C GLU A 79 17.21 0.20 -20.60
N ALA A 80 16.10 0.04 -19.92
CA ALA A 80 14.92 0.90 -20.08
C ALA A 80 15.01 2.21 -19.28
N ILE A 81 15.96 2.33 -18.34
CA ILE A 81 16.10 3.51 -17.48
C ILE A 81 16.72 4.65 -18.30
N THR A 82 15.97 5.72 -18.49
CA THR A 82 16.41 6.90 -19.25
C THR A 82 16.99 7.99 -18.36
N ASN A 83 16.69 7.99 -17.06
CA ASN A 83 17.29 8.87 -16.08
C ASN A 83 18.56 8.22 -15.49
N PRO A 84 19.76 8.65 -15.86
CA PRO A 84 20.98 8.05 -15.33
C PRO A 84 21.20 8.37 -13.86
N GLY A 85 21.98 7.53 -13.19
CA GLY A 85 22.36 7.74 -11.80
C GLY A 85 21.24 7.45 -10.80
N PHE A 86 21.23 8.21 -9.72
CA PHE A 86 20.35 7.95 -8.56
C PHE A 86 18.87 8.15 -8.82
N HIS A 87 18.50 8.95 -9.82
CA HIS A 87 17.12 9.18 -10.23
C HIS A 87 16.47 7.98 -10.94
N GLY A 88 17.25 7.08 -11.52
CA GLY A 88 16.75 5.87 -12.16
C GLY A 88 15.98 4.95 -11.20
N LEU A 89 16.39 4.90 -9.94
CA LEU A 89 15.65 4.14 -8.92
C LEU A 89 14.22 4.66 -8.71
N THR A 90 14.04 5.98 -8.70
CA THR A 90 12.71 6.60 -8.56
C THR A 90 11.84 6.29 -9.78
N GLN A 91 12.41 6.29 -10.98
CA GLN A 91 11.71 5.95 -12.22
C GLN A 91 11.18 4.52 -12.18
N VAL A 92 12.01 3.56 -11.82
CA VAL A 92 11.65 2.14 -11.68
C VAL A 92 10.61 1.93 -10.58
N LEU A 93 10.82 2.54 -9.42
CA LEU A 93 9.92 2.40 -8.28
C LEU A 93 8.52 2.95 -8.59
N TYR A 94 8.43 4.07 -9.30
CA TYR A 94 7.16 4.65 -9.70
C TYR A 94 6.39 3.73 -10.64
N GLU A 95 7.07 3.14 -11.63
CA GLU A 95 6.44 2.23 -12.59
C GLU A 95 5.79 1.02 -11.88
N PHE A 96 6.52 0.36 -10.99
CA PHE A 96 5.95 -0.74 -10.23
C PHE A 96 4.92 -0.31 -9.18
N ALA A 97 5.03 0.89 -8.62
CA ALA A 97 4.00 1.44 -7.74
C ALA A 97 2.68 1.67 -8.51
N SER A 98 2.76 2.20 -9.72
CA SER A 98 1.61 2.38 -10.60
C SER A 98 1.02 1.04 -11.05
N SER A 99 1.85 0.11 -11.47
CA SER A 99 1.43 -1.22 -11.95
C SER A 99 0.77 -2.04 -10.84
N ALA A 100 1.39 -2.18 -9.67
CA ALA A 100 0.83 -2.95 -8.56
C ALA A 100 -0.49 -2.36 -8.05
N ALA A 101 -0.62 -1.03 -8.02
CA ALA A 101 -1.85 -0.34 -7.65
C ALA A 101 -2.92 -0.34 -8.76
N ASN A 102 -2.61 -0.85 -9.95
CA ASN A 102 -3.47 -0.83 -11.13
C ASN A 102 -3.95 0.59 -11.52
N ASN A 103 -3.10 1.57 -11.34
CA ASN A 103 -3.38 2.96 -11.67
C ASN A 103 -3.20 3.25 -13.17
N GLY A 104 -2.12 2.75 -13.77
CA GLY A 104 -1.81 2.94 -15.19
C GLY A 104 -1.13 4.28 -15.51
N SER A 105 -0.65 5.01 -14.52
CA SER A 105 0.07 6.28 -14.71
C SER A 105 1.57 6.09 -14.83
N GLY A 106 2.11 5.29 -15.70
CA GLY A 106 3.55 5.03 -15.82
C GLY A 106 4.44 6.26 -15.66
N PHE A 107 5.72 6.07 -15.44
CA PHE A 107 6.67 7.18 -15.36
C PHE A 107 7.12 7.56 -16.76
N GLU A 108 6.77 8.76 -17.20
CA GLU A 108 7.14 9.27 -18.53
C GLU A 108 8.66 9.25 -18.74
N GLY A 109 9.06 8.68 -19.88
CA GLY A 109 10.46 8.54 -20.25
C GLY A 109 11.07 7.17 -19.96
N LEU A 110 10.43 6.29 -19.19
CA LEU A 110 10.87 4.90 -19.07
C LEU A 110 10.61 4.16 -20.39
N ALA A 111 11.63 3.51 -20.96
CA ALA A 111 11.50 2.72 -22.18
C ALA A 111 10.95 1.31 -21.85
N ASP A 112 9.76 1.25 -21.29
CA ASP A 112 9.15 0.06 -20.71
C ASP A 112 8.56 -0.94 -21.75
N ASN A 113 8.53 -0.58 -23.02
CA ASN A 113 8.00 -1.46 -24.06
C ASN A 113 9.01 -2.57 -24.45
N THR A 114 9.42 -3.35 -23.47
CA THR A 114 10.28 -4.53 -23.64
C THR A 114 9.62 -5.77 -23.03
N LEU A 115 10.06 -6.96 -23.43
CA LEU A 115 9.51 -8.22 -22.92
C LEU A 115 9.65 -8.31 -21.40
N PHE A 116 10.78 -7.86 -20.83
CA PHE A 116 11.02 -7.84 -19.40
C PHE A 116 9.98 -6.99 -18.67
N TRP A 117 9.81 -5.74 -19.09
CA TRP A 117 8.88 -4.81 -18.46
C TRP A 117 7.43 -5.22 -18.64
N ASN A 118 7.03 -5.65 -19.83
CA ASN A 118 5.66 -6.10 -20.11
C ASN A 118 5.27 -7.30 -19.23
N ILE A 119 6.17 -8.26 -19.01
CA ILE A 119 5.89 -9.41 -18.15
C ILE A 119 5.87 -9.00 -16.66
N THR A 120 6.88 -8.28 -16.20
CA THR A 120 7.00 -7.94 -14.77
C THR A 120 5.91 -6.98 -14.30
N THR A 121 5.57 -5.96 -15.10
CA THR A 121 4.46 -5.05 -14.79
C THR A 121 3.11 -5.77 -14.87
N GLY A 122 2.93 -6.66 -15.87
CA GLY A 122 1.74 -7.50 -15.98
C GLY A 122 1.54 -8.41 -14.76
N LEU A 123 2.60 -9.05 -14.26
CA LEU A 123 2.56 -9.85 -13.04
C LEU A 123 2.28 -8.99 -11.80
N ALA A 124 2.91 -7.80 -11.71
CA ALA A 124 2.66 -6.87 -10.61
C ALA A 124 1.20 -6.42 -10.57
N MET A 125 0.60 -6.10 -11.73
CA MET A 125 -0.82 -5.77 -11.85
C MET A 125 -1.72 -6.94 -11.44
N PHE A 126 -1.43 -8.13 -11.92
CA PHE A 126 -2.22 -9.32 -11.64
C PHE A 126 -2.23 -9.64 -10.15
N PHE A 127 -1.07 -9.78 -9.54
CA PHE A 127 -0.97 -10.11 -8.12
C PHE A 127 -1.46 -8.97 -7.22
N GLY A 128 -1.15 -7.71 -7.53
CA GLY A 128 -1.61 -6.56 -6.78
C GLY A 128 -3.13 -6.46 -6.70
N ARG A 129 -3.82 -6.77 -7.80
CA ARG A 129 -5.28 -6.74 -7.85
C ARG A 129 -5.91 -7.98 -7.20
N TYR A 130 -5.60 -9.17 -7.70
CA TYR A 130 -6.34 -10.36 -7.32
C TYR A 130 -6.06 -10.84 -5.91
N ILE A 131 -4.82 -10.76 -5.42
CA ILE A 131 -4.53 -11.11 -4.03
C ILE A 131 -5.28 -10.17 -3.08
N SER A 132 -5.27 -8.87 -3.35
CA SER A 132 -5.98 -7.88 -2.54
C SER A 132 -7.49 -8.14 -2.50
N ILE A 133 -8.13 -8.43 -3.66
CA ILE A 133 -9.56 -8.76 -3.72
C ILE A 133 -9.88 -10.02 -2.90
N VAL A 134 -9.10 -11.09 -3.08
CA VAL A 134 -9.33 -12.36 -2.37
C VAL A 134 -9.22 -12.17 -0.85
N LEU A 135 -8.20 -11.45 -0.39
CA LEU A 135 -8.00 -11.17 1.04
C LEU A 135 -9.13 -10.33 1.62
N GLN A 136 -9.60 -9.32 0.89
CA GLN A 136 -10.70 -8.47 1.34
C GLN A 136 -12.03 -9.22 1.38
N LEU A 137 -12.29 -10.08 0.40
CA LEU A 137 -13.46 -10.97 0.44
C LEU A 137 -13.38 -11.96 1.60
N ALA A 138 -12.18 -12.45 1.92
CA ALA A 138 -11.98 -13.32 3.09
C ALA A 138 -12.25 -12.58 4.41
N ILE A 139 -11.87 -11.30 4.52
CA ILE A 139 -12.21 -10.44 5.68
C ILE A 139 -13.73 -10.27 5.77
N ALA A 140 -14.38 -9.90 4.67
CA ALA A 140 -15.82 -9.71 4.62
C ALA A 140 -16.55 -11.00 5.00
N GLY A 141 -16.14 -12.15 4.46
CA GLY A 141 -16.73 -13.45 4.79
C GLY A 141 -16.52 -13.87 6.26
N SER A 142 -15.40 -13.44 6.87
CA SER A 142 -15.16 -13.65 8.31
C SER A 142 -16.09 -12.77 9.16
N LEU A 143 -16.23 -11.49 8.80
CA LEU A 143 -17.11 -10.55 9.50
C LEU A 143 -18.59 -10.91 9.38
N MET A 144 -19.01 -11.45 8.24
CA MET A 144 -20.41 -11.91 8.05
C MET A 144 -20.84 -12.97 9.07
N LYS A 145 -19.94 -13.86 9.45
CA LYS A 145 -20.23 -14.95 10.41
C LYS A 145 -20.31 -14.48 11.85
N LYS A 146 -19.87 -13.26 12.15
CA LYS A 146 -19.87 -12.71 13.52
C LYS A 146 -21.22 -12.15 13.90
N ARG A 147 -21.56 -12.29 15.17
CA ARG A 147 -22.74 -11.68 15.75
C ARG A 147 -22.57 -10.17 15.85
N PHE A 148 -23.67 -9.45 15.76
CA PHE A 148 -23.70 -8.02 16.04
C PHE A 148 -23.43 -7.78 17.51
N VAL A 149 -22.57 -6.83 17.81
CA VAL A 149 -22.29 -6.36 19.18
C VAL A 149 -22.98 -5.01 19.35
N PRO A 150 -23.87 -4.86 20.34
CA PRO A 150 -24.50 -3.58 20.60
C PRO A 150 -23.47 -2.57 21.13
N ASP A 151 -23.66 -1.30 20.80
CA ASP A 151 -22.78 -0.23 21.24
C ASP A 151 -22.71 -0.19 22.78
N SER A 152 -21.50 -0.07 23.27
CA SER A 152 -21.20 0.05 24.69
C SER A 152 -20.41 1.34 24.95
N ALA A 153 -20.28 1.76 26.21
CA ALA A 153 -19.45 2.90 26.59
C ALA A 153 -17.97 2.77 26.14
N GLY A 154 -17.63 1.59 25.62
CA GLY A 154 -16.32 1.23 25.08
C GLY A 154 -16.18 1.24 23.57
N THR A 155 -17.26 1.37 22.83
CA THR A 155 -17.24 1.36 21.36
C THR A 155 -16.62 2.66 20.84
N LEU A 156 -15.65 2.53 19.92
CA LEU A 156 -15.12 3.69 19.20
C LEU A 156 -16.15 4.11 18.14
N HIS A 157 -16.81 5.22 18.36
CA HIS A 157 -17.76 5.77 17.40
C HIS A 157 -17.05 6.28 16.14
N THR A 158 -17.36 5.66 15.00
CA THR A 158 -16.77 6.01 13.70
C THR A 158 -17.44 7.21 13.03
N ASP A 159 -18.56 7.69 13.59
CA ASP A 159 -19.33 8.86 13.15
C ASP A 159 -18.86 10.18 13.78
N THR A 160 -17.89 10.13 14.69
CA THR A 160 -17.30 11.33 15.31
C THR A 160 -16.27 12.01 14.42
N ALA A 161 -16.12 13.33 14.56
CA ALA A 161 -15.12 14.11 13.82
C ALA A 161 -13.65 13.68 14.12
N VAL A 162 -13.42 12.99 15.23
CA VAL A 162 -12.09 12.48 15.61
C VAL A 162 -11.67 11.31 14.72
N PHE A 163 -12.59 10.42 14.35
CA PHE A 163 -12.26 9.22 13.59
C PHE A 163 -11.66 9.52 12.20
N PRO A 164 -12.24 10.41 11.34
CA PRO A 164 -11.60 10.75 10.08
C PRO A 164 -10.20 11.38 10.25
N VAL A 165 -9.98 12.18 11.27
CA VAL A 165 -8.65 12.76 11.55
C VAL A 165 -7.64 11.66 11.87
N VAL A 166 -7.98 10.74 12.75
CA VAL A 166 -7.13 9.59 13.10
C VAL A 166 -6.87 8.71 11.87
N LEU A 167 -7.90 8.44 11.07
CA LEU A 167 -7.76 7.66 9.84
C LEU A 167 -6.77 8.31 8.86
N VAL A 168 -6.90 9.62 8.65
CA VAL A 168 -5.98 10.38 7.80
C VAL A 168 -4.54 10.32 8.35
N CYS A 169 -4.34 10.50 9.65
CA CYS A 169 -3.02 10.37 10.28
C CYS A 169 -2.43 8.98 10.05
N ILE A 170 -3.19 7.92 10.26
CA ILE A 170 -2.74 6.54 10.04
C ILE A 170 -2.36 6.32 8.58
N VAL A 171 -3.17 6.77 7.63
CA VAL A 171 -2.88 6.67 6.20
C VAL A 171 -1.55 7.36 5.86
N TYR A 172 -1.32 8.58 6.34
CA TYR A 172 -0.06 9.30 6.10
C TYR A 172 1.15 8.62 6.75
N ILE A 173 1.01 8.11 7.97
CA ILE A 173 2.09 7.39 8.66
C ILE A 173 2.47 6.13 7.87
N PHE A 174 1.49 5.33 7.46
CA PHE A 174 1.76 4.13 6.69
C PHE A 174 2.36 4.44 5.31
N ALA A 175 1.84 5.45 4.60
CA ALA A 175 2.38 5.89 3.33
C ALA A 175 3.85 6.34 3.48
N ALA A 176 4.16 7.13 4.51
CA ALA A 176 5.51 7.59 4.78
C ALA A 176 6.45 6.42 5.13
N LEU A 177 6.05 5.54 6.04
CA LEU A 177 6.89 4.41 6.46
C LEU A 177 7.14 3.40 5.34
N THR A 178 6.23 3.28 4.38
CA THR A 178 6.32 2.28 3.30
C THR A 178 7.37 2.66 2.25
N PHE A 179 7.37 3.90 1.76
CA PHE A 179 8.19 4.30 0.63
C PHE A 179 9.16 5.44 0.88
N PHE A 180 8.94 6.26 1.89
CA PHE A 180 9.82 7.40 2.15
C PHE A 180 11.29 7.00 2.30
N PRO A 181 11.66 5.91 3.01
CA PRO A 181 13.06 5.49 3.11
C PRO A 181 13.69 5.23 1.73
N VAL A 182 13.00 4.52 0.83
CA VAL A 182 13.51 4.20 -0.51
C VAL A 182 13.60 5.45 -1.38
N LEU A 183 12.60 6.33 -1.31
CA LEU A 183 12.57 7.58 -2.06
C LEU A 183 13.65 8.57 -1.63
N ALA A 184 14.08 8.51 -0.37
CA ALA A 184 15.14 9.35 0.15
C ALA A 184 16.54 8.88 -0.28
N LEU A 185 16.73 7.60 -0.63
CA LEU A 185 18.03 7.04 -0.98
C LEU A 185 18.67 7.73 -2.18
N GLY A 186 17.94 7.96 -3.26
CA GLY A 186 18.45 8.62 -4.46
C GLY A 186 18.98 10.03 -4.17
N PRO A 187 18.15 10.95 -3.65
CA PRO A 187 18.58 12.30 -3.31
C PRO A 187 19.72 12.37 -2.30
N ILE A 188 19.75 11.48 -1.30
CA ILE A 188 20.83 11.43 -0.32
C ILE A 188 22.14 10.99 -0.97
N ALA A 189 22.10 9.92 -1.78
CA ALA A 189 23.27 9.44 -2.48
C ALA A 189 23.82 10.48 -3.45
N GLU A 190 22.95 11.19 -4.19
CA GLU A 190 23.34 12.28 -5.06
C GLU A 190 24.01 13.42 -4.28
N HIS A 191 23.41 13.85 -3.17
CA HIS A 191 23.98 14.89 -2.30
C HIS A 191 25.39 14.53 -1.80
N LEU A 192 25.60 13.29 -1.41
CA LEU A 192 26.91 12.84 -0.93
C LEU A 192 27.98 12.83 -2.03
N THR A 193 27.58 12.63 -3.30
CA THR A 193 28.54 12.65 -4.43
C THR A 193 28.84 14.05 -4.96
N LEU A 194 28.01 15.06 -4.62
CA LEU A 194 28.30 16.45 -5.02
C LEU A 194 29.50 17.06 -4.27
N TRP A 195 29.87 16.50 -3.14
CA TRP A 195 30.91 17.02 -2.25
C TRP A 195 32.12 16.07 -2.13
N SER A 196 32.12 14.96 -2.86
CA SER A 196 33.24 14.02 -2.98
C SER A 196 34.03 14.27 -4.28
#